data_b2d09d4dbb24e3089966b0371a720177
#
_entry.id   b2d09d4dbb24e3089966b0371a720177
#
_cell.length_a   1.000
_cell.length_b   1.000
_cell.length_c   1.000
_cell.angle_alpha   90.00
_cell.angle_beta   90.00
_cell.angle_gamma   90.00
#
_symmetry.space_group_name_H-M   'P 1'
#
loop_
_entity.id
_entity.type
_entity.pdbx_description
1 polymer ?
#
loop_
_entity_poly.entity_id
_entity_poly.type
_entity_poly.pdbx_seq_one_letter_code
_entity_poly.pdbx_strand_id
1 'polypeptide(L)'
;KAGLYFFFKTSCQPYCNDQYLIVNRLAKRHNMTLFNVSLDGSSYKEMAGQVVKVDAGQFKQMELRFVPATVLVIPPNKVIVLAQGATALDELESRIVAAAQDHQLLSKEQLAEVNIYTKGILSSDEMSPATIAAIDPKNPTEWVNYLRRTINRKPD
;
A
#
# COMPACT_ATOMS: atom_id res chain seq x y z
N LYS A 1 8.17 -3.13 11.25
CA LYS A 1 6.93 -3.81 10.92
C LYS A 1 6.11 -2.97 9.93
N ALA A 2 5.62 -3.60 8.87
CA ALA A 2 4.87 -2.90 7.83
C ALA A 2 3.48 -2.51 8.30
N GLY A 3 2.93 -1.44 7.71
CA GLY A 3 1.57 -0.98 7.94
C GLY A 3 0.89 -0.63 6.64
N LEU A 4 -0.44 -0.53 6.70
CA LEU A 4 -1.24 -0.08 5.58
C LEU A 4 -1.85 1.29 5.90
N TYR A 5 -1.82 2.19 4.92
CA TYR A 5 -2.56 3.44 4.98
C TYR A 5 -3.75 3.33 4.04
N PHE A 6 -4.91 3.69 4.54
CA PHE A 6 -6.13 3.69 3.76
C PHE A 6 -6.71 5.10 3.73
N PHE A 7 -6.76 5.70 2.54
CA PHE A 7 -7.27 7.07 2.35
C PHE A 7 -8.68 7.00 1.81
N PHE A 8 -9.58 7.80 2.38
CA PHE A 8 -10.99 7.80 2.02
C PHE A 8 -11.63 9.16 2.26
N LYS A 9 -12.85 9.31 1.78
CA LYS A 9 -13.71 10.46 2.10
C LYS A 9 -15.17 10.03 2.07
N THR A 10 -16.05 10.80 2.69
CA THR A 10 -17.46 10.44 2.81
C THR A 10 -18.15 10.31 1.46
N SER A 11 -17.83 11.20 0.52
CA SER A 11 -18.46 11.20 -0.80
C SER A 11 -18.09 9.99 -1.67
N CYS A 12 -17.21 9.14 -1.19
CA CYS A 12 -16.76 7.94 -1.91
C CYS A 12 -17.66 6.72 -1.69
N GLN A 13 -18.77 6.87 -0.97
CA GLN A 13 -19.68 5.74 -0.73
C GLN A 13 -20.33 5.26 -2.03
N PRO A 14 -20.56 3.93 -2.19
CA PRO A 14 -20.20 2.84 -1.27
C PRO A 14 -18.78 2.30 -1.46
N TYR A 15 -18.03 2.81 -2.39
CA TYR A 15 -16.73 2.24 -2.77
C TYR A 15 -15.70 2.28 -1.65
N CYS A 16 -15.64 3.38 -0.92
CA CYS A 16 -14.68 3.50 0.17
C CYS A 16 -15.00 2.60 1.35
N ASN A 17 -16.28 2.47 1.74
CA ASN A 17 -16.61 1.57 2.84
C ASN A 17 -16.37 0.11 2.47
N ASP A 18 -16.71 -0.29 1.25
CA ASP A 18 -16.47 -1.66 0.79
C ASP A 18 -14.98 -1.96 0.75
N GLN A 19 -14.19 -1.01 0.25
CA GLN A 19 -12.75 -1.17 0.19
C GLN A 19 -12.12 -1.20 1.57
N TYR A 20 -12.66 -0.43 2.52
CA TYR A 20 -12.19 -0.47 3.91
C TYR A 20 -12.29 -1.88 4.48
N LEU A 21 -13.41 -2.57 4.25
CA LEU A 21 -13.59 -3.93 4.77
C LEU A 21 -12.53 -4.88 4.21
N ILE A 22 -12.19 -4.74 2.95
CA ILE A 22 -11.14 -5.54 2.30
C ILE A 22 -9.79 -5.24 2.91
N VAL A 23 -9.44 -3.97 3.03
CA VAL A 23 -8.13 -3.55 3.54
C VAL A 23 -7.97 -3.93 5.02
N ASN A 24 -9.04 -3.78 5.80
CA ASN A 24 -9.04 -4.16 7.21
C ASN A 24 -8.79 -5.67 7.37
N ARG A 25 -9.43 -6.48 6.52
CA ARG A 25 -9.21 -7.94 6.52
C ARG A 25 -7.76 -8.28 6.19
N LEU A 26 -7.19 -7.63 5.19
CA LEU A 26 -5.80 -7.85 4.79
C LEU A 26 -4.82 -7.45 5.89
N ALA A 27 -5.07 -6.32 6.53
CA ALA A 27 -4.21 -5.86 7.64
C ALA A 27 -4.20 -6.90 8.77
N LYS A 28 -5.36 -7.43 9.13
CA LYS A 28 -5.46 -8.46 10.15
C LYS A 28 -4.79 -9.76 9.73
N ARG A 29 -5.00 -10.18 8.50
CA ARG A 29 -4.43 -11.43 7.96
C ARG A 29 -2.91 -11.40 7.98
N HIS A 30 -2.32 -10.27 7.66
CA HIS A 30 -0.86 -10.11 7.58
C HIS A 30 -0.26 -9.46 8.83
N ASN A 31 -1.05 -9.32 9.89
CA ASN A 31 -0.60 -8.74 11.16
C ASN A 31 0.05 -7.36 10.97
N MET A 32 -0.60 -6.52 10.16
CA MET A 32 -0.16 -5.17 9.90
C MET A 32 -1.05 -4.16 10.60
N THR A 33 -0.48 -3.02 10.98
CA THR A 33 -1.25 -1.90 11.51
C THR A 33 -1.97 -1.19 10.36
N LEU A 34 -3.25 -0.90 10.55
CA LEU A 34 -4.03 -0.14 9.59
C LEU A 34 -4.21 1.29 10.06
N PHE A 35 -3.78 2.24 9.24
CA PHE A 35 -3.94 3.66 9.49
C PHE A 35 -5.02 4.20 8.55
N ASN A 36 -6.17 4.58 9.12
CA ASN A 36 -7.28 5.15 8.36
C ASN A 36 -7.09 6.67 8.30
N VAL A 37 -7.05 7.22 7.09
CA VAL A 37 -6.82 8.65 6.87
C VAL A 37 -7.99 9.24 6.09
N SER A 38 -8.72 10.14 6.73
CA SER A 38 -9.90 10.78 6.15
C SER A 38 -9.50 12.08 5.48
N LEU A 39 -9.89 12.26 4.22
CA LEU A 39 -9.61 13.51 3.50
C LEU A 39 -10.53 14.65 3.93
N ASP A 40 -11.72 14.34 4.44
CA ASP A 40 -12.72 15.33 4.81
C ASP A 40 -13.06 15.36 6.30
N GLY A 41 -12.31 14.63 7.12
CA GLY A 41 -12.48 14.60 8.57
C GLY A 41 -13.60 13.71 9.08
N SER A 42 -14.33 13.04 8.20
CA SER A 42 -15.42 12.14 8.60
C SER A 42 -14.96 10.69 8.63
N SER A 43 -15.81 9.82 9.16
CA SER A 43 -15.55 8.38 9.20
C SER A 43 -16.82 7.61 8.91
N TYR A 44 -16.67 6.31 8.60
CA TYR A 44 -17.79 5.42 8.40
C TYR A 44 -18.08 4.62 9.66
N LYS A 45 -19.33 4.20 9.81
CA LYS A 45 -19.73 3.37 10.97
C LYS A 45 -18.93 2.06 11.04
N GLU A 46 -18.51 1.54 9.88
CA GLU A 46 -17.70 0.32 9.82
C GLU A 46 -16.32 0.50 10.47
N MET A 47 -15.89 1.74 10.68
CA MET A 47 -14.63 2.06 11.33
C MET A 47 -14.78 2.29 12.83
N ALA A 48 -15.96 2.01 13.40
CA ALA A 48 -16.18 2.20 14.83
C ALA A 48 -15.13 1.43 15.64
N GLY A 49 -14.52 2.11 16.62
CA GLY A 49 -13.46 1.53 17.43
C GLY A 49 -12.08 1.62 16.80
N GLN A 50 -11.97 2.08 15.56
CA GLN A 50 -10.70 2.29 14.88
C GLN A 50 -10.27 3.74 15.00
N VAL A 51 -8.95 3.97 14.97
CA VAL A 51 -8.42 5.33 14.94
C VAL A 51 -8.51 5.84 13.51
N VAL A 52 -9.13 7.02 13.36
CA VAL A 52 -9.22 7.70 12.07
C VAL A 52 -8.52 9.05 12.21
N LYS A 53 -7.53 9.29 11.37
CA LYS A 53 -6.80 10.56 11.35
C LYS A 53 -7.24 11.39 10.17
N VAL A 54 -7.18 12.71 10.33
CA VAL A 54 -7.46 13.63 9.23
C VAL A 54 -6.19 13.80 8.40
N ASP A 55 -6.33 13.80 7.10
CA ASP A 55 -5.21 14.01 6.20
C ASP A 55 -4.55 15.36 6.47
N ALA A 56 -3.24 15.35 6.65
CA ALA A 56 -2.44 16.54 6.92
C ALA A 56 -1.45 16.82 5.78
N GLY A 57 -1.80 16.41 4.56
CA GLY A 57 -0.97 16.61 3.38
C GLY A 57 -0.36 15.34 2.82
N GLN A 58 -0.52 14.19 3.50
CA GLN A 58 0.06 12.93 3.05
C GLN A 58 -0.48 12.51 1.67
N PHE A 59 -1.77 12.71 1.44
CA PHE A 59 -2.40 12.34 0.17
C PHE A 59 -1.71 13.07 -0.99
N LYS A 60 -1.50 14.36 -0.83
CA LYS A 60 -0.84 15.18 -1.85
C LYS A 60 0.64 14.83 -1.98
N GLN A 61 1.33 14.62 -0.86
CA GLN A 61 2.74 14.27 -0.87
C GLN A 61 3.00 12.95 -1.60
N MET A 62 2.09 12.00 -1.48
CA MET A 62 2.18 10.72 -2.18
C MET A 62 1.67 10.82 -3.61
N GLU A 63 1.26 12.02 -4.05
CA GLU A 63 0.74 12.29 -5.39
C GLU A 63 -0.45 11.39 -5.74
N LEU A 64 -1.25 11.06 -4.73
CA LEU A 64 -2.46 10.28 -4.92
C LEU A 64 -3.53 11.16 -5.57
N ARG A 65 -4.37 10.54 -6.39
CA ARG A 65 -5.40 11.27 -7.14
C ARG A 65 -6.80 10.78 -6.88
N PHE A 66 -6.94 9.52 -6.48
CA PHE A 66 -8.24 8.88 -6.34
C PHE A 66 -8.38 8.21 -4.98
N VAL A 67 -9.59 8.20 -4.46
CA VAL A 67 -9.96 7.42 -3.29
C VAL A 67 -11.00 6.38 -3.71
N PRO A 68 -11.02 5.22 -3.05
CA PRO A 68 -10.13 4.80 -1.96
C PRO A 68 -8.70 4.59 -2.44
N ALA A 69 -7.71 4.91 -1.62
CA ALA A 69 -6.31 4.65 -1.94
C ALA A 69 -5.69 3.78 -0.83
N THR A 70 -4.93 2.78 -1.22
CA THR A 70 -4.28 1.85 -0.30
C THR A 70 -2.78 1.91 -0.50
N VAL A 71 -2.04 2.16 0.58
CA VAL A 71 -0.60 2.37 0.54
C VAL A 71 0.07 1.49 1.58
N LEU A 72 1.11 0.77 1.16
CA LEU A 72 1.94 -0.02 2.07
C LEU A 72 3.11 0.83 2.54
N VAL A 73 3.31 0.87 3.85
CA VAL A 73 4.43 1.60 4.44
C VAL A 73 5.34 0.60 5.15
N ILE A 74 6.59 0.60 4.77
CA ILE A 74 7.61 -0.28 5.35
C ILE A 74 8.64 0.60 6.05
N PRO A 75 8.72 0.52 7.39
CA PRO A 75 9.70 1.33 8.11
C PRO A 75 11.14 1.05 7.64
N PRO A 76 12.03 2.02 7.69
CA PRO A 76 11.78 3.35 8.28
C PRO A 76 11.10 4.35 7.34
N ASN A 77 11.12 4.15 6.02
CA ASN A 77 10.68 5.22 5.12
C ASN A 77 10.29 4.76 3.71
N LYS A 78 9.93 3.50 3.55
CA LYS A 78 9.50 2.99 2.23
C LYS A 78 8.00 3.08 2.11
N VAL A 79 7.53 3.60 0.97
CA VAL A 79 6.11 3.82 0.70
C VAL A 79 5.79 3.23 -0.66
N ILE A 80 4.80 2.35 -0.71
CA ILE A 80 4.38 1.68 -1.95
C ILE A 80 2.89 1.88 -2.15
N VAL A 81 2.51 2.58 -3.21
CA VAL A 81 1.11 2.76 -3.57
C VAL A 81 0.60 1.45 -4.15
N LEU A 82 -0.24 0.75 -3.40
CA LEU A 82 -0.78 -0.54 -3.84
C LEU A 82 -1.92 -0.38 -4.83
N ALA A 83 -2.80 0.58 -4.58
CA ALA A 83 -3.95 0.81 -5.44
C ALA A 83 -4.56 2.18 -5.25
N GLN A 84 -5.11 2.73 -6.31
CA GLN A 84 -5.98 3.90 -6.28
C GLN A 84 -7.28 3.47 -6.94
N GLY A 85 -8.38 3.52 -6.19
CA GLY A 85 -9.67 3.01 -6.61
C GLY A 85 -10.00 1.68 -5.98
N ALA A 86 -11.18 1.15 -6.29
CA ALA A 86 -11.63 -0.14 -5.78
C ALA A 86 -10.80 -1.27 -6.37
N THR A 87 -10.32 -2.15 -5.51
CA THR A 87 -9.44 -3.26 -5.92
C THR A 87 -9.80 -4.50 -5.12
N ALA A 88 -9.88 -5.64 -5.79
CA ALA A 88 -10.25 -6.90 -5.17
C ALA A 88 -9.21 -7.34 -4.13
N LEU A 89 -9.68 -8.13 -3.16
CA LEU A 89 -8.85 -8.59 -2.05
C LEU A 89 -7.63 -9.37 -2.52
N ASP A 90 -7.82 -10.30 -3.43
CA ASP A 90 -6.73 -11.15 -3.93
C ASP A 90 -5.71 -10.36 -4.75
N GLU A 91 -6.14 -9.37 -5.48
CA GLU A 91 -5.24 -8.48 -6.22
C GLU A 91 -4.38 -7.65 -5.26
N LEU A 92 -5.00 -7.08 -4.23
CA LEU A 92 -4.26 -6.34 -3.20
C LEU A 92 -3.29 -7.24 -2.46
N GLU A 93 -3.74 -8.44 -2.10
CA GLU A 93 -2.88 -9.40 -1.40
C GLU A 93 -1.66 -9.76 -2.24
N SER A 94 -1.84 -9.98 -3.53
CA SER A 94 -0.72 -10.27 -4.43
C SER A 94 0.30 -9.13 -4.45
N ARG A 95 -0.18 -7.90 -4.47
CA ARG A 95 0.69 -6.72 -4.46
C ARG A 95 1.45 -6.58 -3.14
N ILE A 96 0.79 -6.87 -2.02
CA ILE A 96 1.45 -6.86 -0.70
C ILE A 96 2.56 -7.90 -0.65
N VAL A 97 2.27 -9.11 -1.11
CA VAL A 97 3.21 -10.23 -1.09
C VAL A 97 4.41 -9.93 -1.99
N ALA A 98 4.17 -9.37 -3.19
CA ALA A 98 5.24 -8.98 -4.08
C ALA A 98 6.15 -7.92 -3.47
N ALA A 99 5.55 -6.91 -2.82
CA ALA A 99 6.31 -5.86 -2.16
C ALA A 99 7.13 -6.41 -0.98
N ALA A 100 6.55 -7.32 -0.20
CA ALA A 100 7.25 -7.95 0.92
C ALA A 100 8.44 -8.77 0.43
N GLN A 101 8.27 -9.49 -0.68
CA GLN A 101 9.36 -10.25 -1.28
C GLN A 101 10.51 -9.33 -1.68
N ASP A 102 10.20 -8.26 -2.40
CA ASP A 102 11.21 -7.33 -2.90
C ASP A 102 11.94 -6.60 -1.79
N HIS A 103 11.29 -6.41 -0.64
CA HIS A 103 11.91 -5.78 0.52
C HIS A 103 12.46 -6.77 1.54
N GLN A 104 12.53 -8.04 1.17
CA GLN A 104 13.13 -9.11 2.00
C GLN A 104 12.47 -9.23 3.37
N LEU A 105 11.14 -9.04 3.42
CA LEU A 105 10.38 -9.17 4.67
C LEU A 105 9.99 -10.62 4.98
N LEU A 106 10.15 -11.53 4.02
CA LEU A 106 9.74 -12.94 4.15
C LEU A 106 10.95 -13.82 4.39
N SER A 107 10.74 -14.99 5.04
CA SER A 107 11.77 -16.01 5.18
C SER A 107 12.09 -16.61 3.81
N LYS A 108 13.21 -17.36 3.74
CA LYS A 108 13.59 -18.02 2.48
C LYS A 108 12.53 -18.96 1.96
N GLU A 109 11.88 -19.73 2.86
CA GLU A 109 10.80 -20.64 2.49
C GLU A 109 9.60 -19.87 1.94
N GLN A 110 9.24 -18.80 2.60
CA GLN A 110 8.14 -17.96 2.15
C GLN A 110 8.46 -17.31 0.82
N LEU A 111 9.69 -16.88 0.59
CA LEU A 111 10.12 -16.31 -0.67
C LEU A 111 10.00 -17.31 -1.82
N ALA A 112 10.32 -18.56 -1.59
CA ALA A 112 10.19 -19.60 -2.60
C ALA A 112 8.74 -19.78 -3.03
N GLU A 113 7.80 -19.79 -2.08
CA GLU A 113 6.37 -19.89 -2.39
C GLU A 113 5.87 -18.64 -3.13
N VAL A 114 6.26 -17.46 -2.66
CA VAL A 114 5.84 -16.19 -3.24
C VAL A 114 6.28 -16.08 -4.69
N ASN A 115 7.47 -16.54 -5.03
CA ASN A 115 7.99 -16.48 -6.40
C ASN A 115 7.10 -17.21 -7.40
N ILE A 116 6.38 -18.23 -6.97
CA ILE A 116 5.45 -18.97 -7.83
C ILE A 116 4.23 -18.11 -8.15
N TYR A 117 3.69 -17.38 -7.15
CA TYR A 117 2.44 -16.64 -7.28
C TYR A 117 2.62 -15.22 -7.80
N THR A 118 3.74 -14.58 -7.51
CA THR A 118 3.96 -13.17 -7.83
C THR A 118 4.87 -12.95 -9.02
N LYS A 119 5.39 -14.01 -9.60
CA LYS A 119 6.25 -13.92 -10.77
C LYS A 119 5.50 -13.19 -11.89
N GLY A 120 6.11 -12.13 -12.41
CA GLY A 120 5.50 -11.33 -13.46
C GLY A 120 4.75 -10.11 -12.95
N ILE A 121 4.57 -9.93 -11.63
CA ILE A 121 3.97 -8.72 -11.08
C ILE A 121 5.04 -7.64 -10.96
N LEU A 122 6.13 -7.97 -10.26
CA LEU A 122 7.31 -7.11 -10.14
C LEU A 122 8.54 -7.99 -10.28
N SER A 123 9.55 -7.52 -11.02
CA SER A 123 10.82 -8.22 -11.04
C SER A 123 11.66 -7.78 -9.85
N SER A 124 12.54 -8.65 -9.39
CA SER A 124 13.46 -8.32 -8.30
C SER A 124 14.40 -7.17 -8.67
N ASP A 125 14.69 -6.99 -9.95
CA ASP A 125 15.54 -5.92 -10.43
C ASP A 125 14.92 -4.55 -10.28
N GLU A 126 13.59 -4.45 -10.37
CA GLU A 126 12.86 -3.19 -10.25
C GLU A 126 12.89 -2.62 -8.83
N MET A 127 13.05 -3.49 -7.83
CA MET A 127 13.05 -3.11 -6.43
C MET A 127 14.29 -3.65 -5.71
N SER A 128 15.42 -3.64 -6.37
CA SER A 128 16.66 -4.12 -5.76
C SER A 128 17.09 -3.21 -4.61
N PRO A 129 17.79 -3.75 -3.60
CA PRO A 129 18.30 -2.94 -2.51
C PRO A 129 19.18 -1.78 -2.98
N ALA A 130 19.97 -1.99 -4.03
CA ALA A 130 20.83 -0.94 -4.59
C ALA A 130 20.00 0.21 -5.16
N THR A 131 18.93 -0.10 -5.89
CA THR A 131 18.03 0.91 -6.45
C THR A 131 17.34 1.69 -5.35
N ILE A 132 16.86 0.99 -4.34
CA ILE A 132 16.17 1.61 -3.20
C ILE A 132 17.13 2.52 -2.43
N ALA A 133 18.37 2.09 -2.22
CA ALA A 133 19.37 2.87 -1.51
C ALA A 133 19.75 4.17 -2.24
N ALA A 134 19.57 4.21 -3.56
CA ALA A 134 19.84 5.41 -4.35
C ALA A 134 18.77 6.49 -4.20
N ILE A 135 17.61 6.16 -3.64
CA ILE A 135 16.51 7.10 -3.44
C ILE A 135 16.70 7.81 -2.11
N ASP A 136 16.60 9.15 -2.11
CA ASP A 136 16.71 9.93 -0.88
C ASP A 136 15.46 9.70 -0.01
N PRO A 137 15.60 9.05 1.16
CA PRO A 137 14.44 8.78 2.02
C PRO A 137 13.82 10.04 2.61
N LYS A 138 14.50 11.18 2.54
CA LYS A 138 13.98 12.45 3.04
C LYS A 138 13.13 13.18 2.01
N ASN A 139 13.05 12.66 0.79
CA ASN A 139 12.26 13.26 -0.28
C ASN A 139 11.07 12.37 -0.61
N PRO A 140 9.87 12.63 -0.02
CA PRO A 140 8.70 11.80 -0.26
C PRO A 140 8.29 11.74 -1.73
N THR A 141 8.43 12.82 -2.47
CA THR A 141 8.09 12.87 -3.90
C THR A 141 8.94 11.91 -4.70
N GLU A 142 10.23 11.87 -4.41
CA GLU A 142 11.15 10.96 -5.08
C GLU A 142 10.77 9.50 -4.84
N TRP A 143 10.46 9.15 -3.58
CA TRP A 143 10.00 7.81 -3.22
C TRP A 143 8.73 7.43 -3.97
N VAL A 144 7.75 8.32 -3.95
CA VAL A 144 6.46 8.08 -4.59
C VAL A 144 6.64 7.90 -6.09
N ASN A 145 7.42 8.74 -6.72
CA ASN A 145 7.66 8.65 -8.16
C ASN A 145 8.35 7.35 -8.55
N TYR A 146 9.36 6.95 -7.79
CA TYR A 146 10.05 5.68 -8.01
C TYR A 146 9.08 4.50 -7.90
N LEU A 147 8.34 4.43 -6.81
CA LEU A 147 7.43 3.32 -6.55
C LEU A 147 6.29 3.27 -7.55
N ARG A 148 5.78 4.44 -7.95
CA ARG A 148 4.73 4.52 -8.95
C ARG A 148 5.21 3.95 -10.28
N ARG A 149 6.41 4.30 -10.71
CA ARG A 149 7.00 3.75 -11.94
C ARG A 149 7.16 2.23 -11.84
N THR A 150 7.62 1.75 -10.70
CA THR A 150 7.84 0.33 -10.48
C THR A 150 6.53 -0.45 -10.57
N ILE A 151 5.47 0.05 -9.93
CA ILE A 151 4.16 -0.62 -9.93
C ILE A 151 3.52 -0.57 -11.32
N ASN A 152 3.65 0.54 -12.03
CA ASN A 152 3.04 0.70 -13.36
C ASN A 152 3.77 -0.08 -14.45
N ARG A 153 4.94 -0.61 -14.17
CA ARG A 153 5.74 -1.40 -15.10
C ARG A 153 5.47 -2.89 -14.99
N LYS A 154 4.27 -3.27 -14.61
CA LYS A 154 3.89 -4.67 -14.53
C LYS A 154 4.10 -5.36 -15.88
N PRO A 155 4.66 -6.56 -15.88
CA PRO A 155 4.71 -7.35 -17.11
C PRO A 155 3.29 -7.74 -17.53
N ASP A 156 3.06 -7.71 -18.79
CA ASP A 156 1.77 -8.10 -19.36
C ASP A 156 1.61 -9.62 -19.41
#